data_6633d0b7921c8e41d5dcec1a79b193fa
#
_entry.id   6633d0b7921c8e41d5dcec1a79b193fa
#
_cell.length_a   1.000
_cell.length_b   1.000
_cell.length_c   1.000
_cell.angle_alpha   90.00
_cell.angle_beta   90.00
_cell.angle_gamma   90.00
#
_symmetry.space_group_name_H-M   'P 1'
#
loop_
_entity.id
_entity.type
_entity.pdbx_description
1 polymer ?
#
loop_
_entity_poly.entity_id
_entity_poly.type
_entity_poly.pdbx_seq_one_letter_code
_entity_poly.pdbx_strand_id
1 'polypeptide(L)'
;TVAIIGRPNVGKSSLLNGLAGEARSIVSDFSGTTSDSIDTLVEDKYTGRKYTLIDTAGIRRRTQVKSGTDGAEKLSVGRALQAMKRADIVVLVIDGTQGPSQQDFVLAERATQEGCGIVLCINKWDLVDKDTYTMNKYTDEMRIKMRVFEYAEIVYTSALTGQRIQKILDVAQVASENHRKRLTTATLNSVVQEATLWKLPPSRNSRKGKIYYLTQASIRPPTFVFFVNDPKLFPETYRRYMERQLRENIGFPGTPIRLLWRGKGADKGPKGPKA
;
A
#
# COMPACT_ATOMS: atom_id res chain seq x y z
N THR A 1 6.73 -9.58 -3.50
CA THR A 1 5.98 -9.40 -4.75
C THR A 1 5.52 -7.95 -4.92
N VAL A 2 5.75 -7.37 -6.12
CA VAL A 2 5.47 -5.95 -6.42
C VAL A 2 4.60 -5.85 -7.68
N ALA A 3 3.48 -5.13 -7.62
CA ALA A 3 2.67 -4.81 -8.78
C ALA A 3 2.82 -3.34 -9.17
N ILE A 4 3.00 -3.05 -10.45
CA ILE A 4 3.07 -1.69 -11.01
C ILE A 4 1.73 -1.37 -11.64
N ILE A 5 0.98 -0.44 -11.07
CA ILE A 5 -0.35 -0.05 -11.51
C ILE A 5 -0.45 1.46 -11.77
N GLY A 6 -1.52 1.88 -12.39
CA GLY A 6 -1.80 3.29 -12.69
C GLY A 6 -2.57 3.44 -13.98
N ARG A 7 -3.00 4.65 -14.28
CA ARG A 7 -3.75 5.01 -15.49
C ARG A 7 -2.99 4.65 -16.79
N PRO A 8 -3.65 4.58 -17.94
CA PRO A 8 -2.98 4.53 -19.24
C PRO A 8 -2.00 5.71 -19.41
N ASN A 9 -0.90 5.49 -20.11
CA ASN A 9 0.08 6.51 -20.53
C ASN A 9 0.86 7.24 -19.41
N VAL A 10 0.76 6.81 -18.14
CA VAL A 10 1.57 7.36 -17.02
C VAL A 10 3.03 6.88 -17.04
N GLY A 11 3.40 5.95 -17.96
CA GLY A 11 4.77 5.48 -18.12
C GLY A 11 5.09 4.15 -17.43
N LYS A 12 4.10 3.32 -17.11
CA LYS A 12 4.31 2.00 -16.47
C LYS A 12 5.26 1.08 -17.23
N SER A 13 5.09 0.99 -18.55
CA SER A 13 5.93 0.14 -19.41
C SER A 13 7.38 0.63 -19.44
N SER A 14 7.59 1.95 -19.55
CA SER A 14 8.93 2.54 -19.50
C SER A 14 9.59 2.33 -18.15
N LEU A 15 8.80 2.47 -17.05
CA LEU A 15 9.28 2.22 -15.71
C LEU A 15 9.69 0.76 -15.51
N LEU A 16 8.87 -0.19 -16.01
CA LEU A 16 9.18 -1.62 -15.95
C LEU A 16 10.47 -1.93 -16.71
N ASN A 17 10.62 -1.37 -17.94
CA ASN A 17 11.82 -1.55 -18.73
C ASN A 17 13.06 -0.95 -18.04
N GLY A 18 12.91 0.22 -17.42
CA GLY A 18 13.98 0.84 -16.63
C GLY A 18 14.38 -0.03 -15.44
N LEU A 19 13.41 -0.53 -14.67
CA LEU A 19 13.66 -1.45 -13.57
C LEU A 19 14.32 -2.76 -14.02
N ALA A 20 13.95 -3.28 -15.19
CA ALA A 20 14.53 -4.50 -15.74
C ALA A 20 15.90 -4.27 -16.37
N GLY A 21 16.17 -3.08 -16.93
CA GLY A 21 17.42 -2.74 -17.64
C GLY A 21 18.50 -2.13 -16.75
N GLU A 22 18.12 -1.22 -15.85
CA GLU A 22 19.05 -0.60 -14.88
C GLU A 22 19.29 -1.50 -13.67
N ALA A 23 18.27 -2.23 -13.22
CA ALA A 23 18.52 -3.36 -12.37
C ALA A 23 19.42 -4.26 -13.19
N ARG A 24 20.66 -4.26 -12.98
CA ARG A 24 21.72 -5.15 -13.42
C ARG A 24 21.37 -6.59 -13.08
N SER A 25 20.18 -7.01 -13.45
CA SER A 25 19.42 -8.12 -12.89
C SER A 25 19.36 -9.25 -13.89
N ILE A 26 19.49 -10.43 -13.36
CA ILE A 26 19.15 -11.67 -14.05
C ILE A 26 17.62 -11.66 -14.16
N VAL A 27 17.10 -11.32 -15.35
CA VAL A 27 15.67 -11.41 -15.63
C VAL A 27 15.37 -12.82 -16.06
N SER A 28 14.64 -13.56 -15.25
CA SER A 28 14.00 -14.80 -15.67
C SER A 28 12.50 -14.61 -15.71
N ASP A 29 11.91 -14.82 -16.88
CA ASP A 29 10.47 -14.83 -17.03
C ASP A 29 9.92 -16.14 -16.46
N PHE A 30 9.12 -16.06 -15.41
CA PHE A 30 8.39 -17.21 -14.88
C PHE A 30 6.97 -17.20 -15.43
N SER A 31 6.62 -18.23 -16.16
CA SER A 31 5.22 -18.52 -16.52
C SER A 31 4.49 -18.98 -15.25
N GLY A 32 3.65 -18.13 -14.68
CA GLY A 32 2.71 -18.56 -13.64
C GLY A 32 1.68 -19.53 -14.22
N THR A 33 1.17 -20.43 -13.41
CA THR A 33 0.22 -21.53 -13.76
C THR A 33 -1.15 -21.10 -14.29
N THR A 34 -1.38 -19.81 -14.52
CA THR A 34 -2.58 -19.28 -15.18
C THR A 34 -2.19 -18.64 -16.50
N SER A 35 -2.78 -19.06 -17.54
CA SER A 35 -2.54 -18.96 -18.98
C SER A 35 -2.14 -17.58 -19.58
N ASP A 36 -2.07 -16.47 -18.82
CA ASP A 36 -1.89 -15.12 -19.40
C ASP A 36 -1.02 -14.13 -18.59
N SER A 37 -0.52 -14.47 -17.41
CA SER A 37 0.30 -13.55 -16.61
C SER A 37 1.75 -14.00 -16.56
N ILE A 38 2.65 -13.21 -17.14
CA ILE A 38 4.09 -13.41 -17.02
C ILE A 38 4.58 -12.50 -15.90
N ASP A 39 5.17 -13.11 -14.86
CA ASP A 39 5.85 -12.40 -13.79
C ASP A 39 7.35 -12.30 -14.13
N THR A 40 7.99 -11.22 -13.75
CA THR A 40 9.42 -11.01 -14.01
C THR A 40 10.17 -10.97 -12.68
N LEU A 41 11.15 -11.86 -12.53
CA LEU A 41 12.06 -11.82 -11.40
C LEU A 41 13.17 -10.78 -11.69
N VAL A 42 13.36 -9.85 -10.76
CA VAL A 42 14.40 -8.82 -10.79
C VAL A 42 15.26 -9.00 -9.56
N GLU A 43 16.57 -9.12 -9.74
CA GLU A 43 17.56 -9.20 -8.66
C GLU A 43 18.41 -7.93 -8.63
N ASP A 44 18.43 -7.24 -7.51
CA ASP A 44 19.30 -6.10 -7.29
C ASP A 44 20.73 -6.60 -7.07
N LYS A 45 21.63 -6.26 -7.99
CA LYS A 45 23.03 -6.70 -7.98
C LYS A 45 23.85 -6.19 -6.79
N TYR A 46 23.48 -5.06 -6.22
CA TYR A 46 24.23 -4.49 -5.10
C TYR A 46 23.84 -5.14 -3.77
N THR A 47 22.56 -5.43 -3.63
CA THR A 47 22.00 -5.96 -2.37
C THR A 47 21.70 -7.46 -2.43
N GLY A 48 21.70 -8.08 -3.62
CA GLY A 48 21.27 -9.46 -3.84
C GLY A 48 19.79 -9.72 -3.57
N ARG A 49 19.00 -8.66 -3.39
CA ARG A 49 17.56 -8.76 -3.10
C ARG A 49 16.78 -9.12 -4.35
N LYS A 50 15.79 -10.00 -4.18
CA LYS A 50 14.94 -10.48 -5.27
C LYS A 50 13.54 -9.91 -5.17
N TYR A 51 13.06 -9.38 -6.30
CA TYR A 51 11.72 -8.82 -6.45
C TYR A 51 10.99 -9.56 -7.57
N THR A 52 9.77 -9.99 -7.31
CA THR A 52 8.89 -10.53 -8.36
C THR A 52 7.94 -9.43 -8.81
N LEU A 53 8.10 -8.94 -10.03
CA LEU A 53 7.19 -7.96 -10.64
C LEU A 53 6.00 -8.71 -11.25
N ILE A 54 4.78 -8.42 -10.78
CA ILE A 54 3.55 -9.11 -11.14
C ILE A 54 2.94 -8.53 -12.42
N ASP A 55 2.43 -9.42 -13.29
CA ASP A 55 1.69 -9.09 -14.52
C ASP A 55 2.46 -8.19 -15.51
N THR A 56 3.72 -8.48 -15.72
CA THR A 56 4.57 -7.71 -16.64
C THR A 56 4.16 -7.88 -18.11
N ALA A 57 3.55 -9.02 -18.50
CA ALA A 57 3.05 -9.26 -19.85
C ALA A 57 1.96 -8.28 -20.26
N GLY A 58 1.04 -7.97 -19.36
CA GLY A 58 -0.01 -6.98 -19.61
C GLY A 58 0.54 -5.57 -19.84
N ILE A 59 1.68 -5.26 -19.23
CA ILE A 59 2.39 -3.98 -19.40
C ILE A 59 3.19 -3.98 -20.73
N ARG A 60 3.91 -5.08 -21.06
CA ARG A 60 4.72 -5.21 -22.27
C ARG A 60 3.89 -5.27 -23.56
N ARG A 61 2.77 -6.01 -23.59
CA ARG A 61 1.89 -6.11 -24.79
C ARG A 61 1.30 -4.77 -25.22
N ARG A 62 1.10 -3.80 -24.31
CA ARG A 62 0.56 -2.47 -24.64
C ARG A 62 1.55 -1.56 -25.34
N THR A 63 2.84 -1.79 -25.22
CA THR A 63 3.85 -1.04 -26.02
C THR A 63 3.77 -1.38 -27.52
N GLN A 64 3.15 -2.50 -27.88
CA GLN A 64 3.03 -2.95 -29.27
C GLN A 64 1.66 -2.62 -29.91
N VAL A 65 0.63 -2.28 -29.12
CA VAL A 65 -0.71 -1.96 -29.63
C VAL A 65 -1.01 -0.48 -29.41
N LYS A 66 -1.13 0.27 -30.52
CA LYS A 66 -1.60 1.66 -30.50
C LYS A 66 -3.00 1.72 -29.87
N SER A 67 -3.14 2.57 -28.87
CA SER A 67 -4.34 2.79 -28.09
C SER A 67 -5.55 3.20 -28.94
N GLY A 68 -6.63 2.48 -28.81
CA GLY A 68 -7.94 2.88 -29.28
C GLY A 68 -9.01 1.95 -28.68
N THR A 69 -9.89 2.52 -27.89
CA THR A 69 -11.23 2.09 -27.46
C THR A 69 -11.44 1.80 -25.98
N ASP A 70 -12.64 2.18 -25.47
CA ASP A 70 -13.17 2.00 -24.11
C ASP A 70 -13.01 0.57 -23.53
N GLY A 71 -12.93 -0.44 -24.38
CA GLY A 71 -12.70 -1.82 -23.97
C GLY A 71 -11.32 -2.07 -23.35
N ALA A 72 -10.28 -1.31 -23.78
CA ALA A 72 -8.92 -1.45 -23.28
C ALA A 72 -8.77 -0.91 -21.85
N GLU A 73 -9.62 0.04 -21.45
CA GLU A 73 -9.60 0.64 -20.11
C GLU A 73 -10.20 -0.30 -19.07
N LYS A 74 -11.35 -0.91 -19.34
CA LYS A 74 -11.98 -1.92 -18.47
C LYS A 74 -11.09 -3.15 -18.27
N LEU A 75 -10.44 -3.62 -19.34
CA LEU A 75 -9.45 -4.72 -19.24
C LEU A 75 -8.25 -4.33 -18.37
N SER A 76 -7.84 -3.07 -18.42
CA SER A 76 -6.73 -2.55 -17.61
C SER A 76 -7.04 -2.56 -16.12
N VAL A 77 -8.24 -2.16 -15.74
CA VAL A 77 -8.68 -2.15 -14.32
C VAL A 77 -8.79 -3.58 -13.80
N GLY A 78 -9.38 -4.51 -14.58
CA GLY A 78 -9.48 -5.91 -14.20
C GLY A 78 -8.12 -6.58 -13.94
N ARG A 79 -7.12 -6.32 -14.80
CA ARG A 79 -5.74 -6.82 -14.60
C ARG A 79 -5.07 -6.18 -13.40
N ALA A 80 -5.24 -4.87 -13.20
CA ALA A 80 -4.71 -4.20 -12.01
C ALA A 80 -5.25 -4.84 -10.73
N LEU A 81 -6.54 -5.17 -10.68
CA LEU A 81 -7.16 -5.86 -9.53
C LEU A 81 -6.59 -7.28 -9.33
N GLN A 82 -6.37 -8.03 -10.41
CA GLN A 82 -5.73 -9.36 -10.31
C GLN A 82 -4.28 -9.26 -9.83
N ALA A 83 -3.54 -8.27 -10.32
CA ALA A 83 -2.17 -8.03 -9.88
C ALA A 83 -2.10 -7.64 -8.39
N MET A 84 -3.02 -6.78 -7.91
CA MET A 84 -3.12 -6.39 -6.50
C MET A 84 -3.33 -7.59 -5.58
N LYS A 85 -4.20 -8.56 -5.94
CA LYS A 85 -4.46 -9.76 -5.13
C LYS A 85 -3.23 -10.63 -4.92
N ARG A 86 -2.24 -10.55 -5.81
CA ARG A 86 -1.01 -11.36 -5.78
C ARG A 86 0.19 -10.60 -5.23
N ALA A 87 0.10 -9.27 -5.16
CA ALA A 87 1.18 -8.41 -4.73
C ALA A 87 1.19 -8.18 -3.22
N ASP A 88 2.38 -8.12 -2.62
CA ASP A 88 2.57 -7.58 -1.27
C ASP A 88 2.57 -6.04 -1.30
N ILE A 89 3.22 -5.48 -2.34
CA ILE A 89 3.40 -4.03 -2.50
C ILE A 89 2.88 -3.61 -3.87
N VAL A 90 2.19 -2.50 -3.90
CA VAL A 90 1.69 -1.82 -5.10
C VAL A 90 2.48 -0.53 -5.31
N VAL A 91 3.06 -0.38 -6.48
CA VAL A 91 3.63 0.89 -6.96
C VAL A 91 2.57 1.56 -7.83
N LEU A 92 1.92 2.58 -7.30
CA LEU A 92 0.95 3.38 -8.02
C LEU A 92 1.66 4.50 -8.78
N VAL A 93 1.69 4.38 -10.11
CA VAL A 93 2.35 5.34 -11.00
C VAL A 93 1.38 6.45 -11.37
N ILE A 94 1.77 7.68 -11.05
CA ILE A 94 1.01 8.92 -11.29
C ILE A 94 1.83 9.80 -12.25
N ASP A 95 1.16 10.45 -13.18
CA ASP A 95 1.79 11.41 -14.09
C ASP A 95 2.06 12.73 -13.34
N GLY A 96 3.34 13.09 -13.18
CA GLY A 96 3.76 14.29 -12.46
C GLY A 96 3.31 15.59 -13.11
N THR A 97 3.05 15.59 -14.43
CA THR A 97 2.58 16.79 -15.15
C THR A 97 1.10 17.08 -14.92
N GLN A 98 0.31 16.05 -14.58
CA GLN A 98 -1.15 16.17 -14.36
C GLN A 98 -1.55 16.11 -12.89
N GLY A 99 -0.68 15.54 -12.06
CA GLY A 99 -1.01 15.23 -10.68
C GLY A 99 -1.97 14.05 -10.52
N PRO A 100 -2.41 13.77 -9.27
CA PRO A 100 -3.31 12.66 -8.98
C PRO A 100 -4.72 12.95 -9.47
N SER A 101 -5.36 11.94 -10.06
CA SER A 101 -6.74 11.94 -10.51
C SER A 101 -7.64 11.10 -9.60
N GLN A 102 -8.97 11.22 -9.78
CA GLN A 102 -9.94 10.38 -9.10
C GLN A 102 -9.70 8.88 -9.35
N GLN A 103 -9.25 8.51 -10.55
CA GLN A 103 -8.95 7.10 -10.87
C GLN A 103 -7.72 6.59 -10.10
N ASP A 104 -6.70 7.42 -9.90
CA ASP A 104 -5.53 7.06 -9.09
C ASP A 104 -5.93 6.84 -7.64
N PHE A 105 -6.84 7.67 -7.12
CA PHE A 105 -7.40 7.51 -5.79
C PHE A 105 -8.16 6.17 -5.63
N VAL A 106 -9.02 5.83 -6.59
CA VAL A 106 -9.76 4.54 -6.60
C VAL A 106 -8.80 3.35 -6.64
N LEU A 107 -7.73 3.42 -7.44
CA LEU A 107 -6.72 2.35 -7.50
C LEU A 107 -5.98 2.20 -6.16
N ALA A 108 -5.60 3.31 -5.51
CA ALA A 108 -4.96 3.28 -4.20
C ALA A 108 -5.88 2.70 -3.12
N GLU A 109 -7.16 3.09 -3.13
CA GLU A 109 -8.16 2.57 -2.21
C GLU A 109 -8.34 1.05 -2.37
N ARG A 110 -8.42 0.58 -3.61
CA ARG A 110 -8.50 -0.86 -3.90
C ARG A 110 -7.27 -1.62 -3.42
N ALA A 111 -6.06 -1.08 -3.65
CA ALA A 111 -4.83 -1.69 -3.14
C ALA A 111 -4.83 -1.79 -1.60
N THR A 112 -5.33 -0.75 -0.90
CA THR A 112 -5.49 -0.78 0.55
C THR A 112 -6.51 -1.82 1.02
N GLN A 113 -7.66 -1.95 0.31
CA GLN A 113 -8.69 -2.95 0.61
C GLN A 113 -8.15 -4.38 0.45
N GLU A 114 -7.37 -4.65 -0.60
CA GLU A 114 -6.67 -5.93 -0.78
C GLU A 114 -5.58 -6.15 0.28
N GLY A 115 -5.15 -5.09 0.96
CA GLY A 115 -4.15 -5.14 2.04
C GLY A 115 -2.72 -4.93 1.58
N CYS A 116 -2.51 -4.48 0.34
CA CYS A 116 -1.17 -4.21 -0.19
C CYS A 116 -0.52 -3.00 0.48
N GLY A 117 0.81 -3.04 0.66
CA GLY A 117 1.57 -1.82 0.88
C GLY A 117 1.55 -0.93 -0.37
N ILE A 118 1.73 0.38 -0.20
CA ILE A 118 1.62 1.35 -1.29
C ILE A 118 2.87 2.23 -1.36
N VAL A 119 3.40 2.37 -2.59
CA VAL A 119 4.40 3.36 -2.96
C VAL A 119 3.78 4.27 -4.03
N LEU A 120 3.79 5.57 -3.81
CA LEU A 120 3.33 6.56 -4.78
C LEU A 120 4.52 6.96 -5.66
N CYS A 121 4.49 6.57 -6.94
CA CYS A 121 5.53 6.87 -7.91
C CYS A 121 5.08 8.01 -8.82
N ILE A 122 5.64 9.21 -8.61
CA ILE A 122 5.37 10.38 -9.45
C ILE A 122 6.35 10.33 -10.61
N ASN A 123 5.87 9.86 -11.76
CA ASN A 123 6.66 9.68 -12.96
C ASN A 123 6.56 10.90 -13.91
N LYS A 124 7.42 10.93 -14.93
CA LYS A 124 7.60 12.05 -15.86
C LYS A 124 8.06 13.33 -15.15
N TRP A 125 8.83 13.16 -14.07
CA TRP A 125 9.32 14.28 -13.27
C TRP A 125 10.31 15.17 -14.04
N ASP A 126 10.85 14.68 -15.15
CA ASP A 126 11.67 15.43 -16.12
C ASP A 126 10.89 16.54 -16.83
N LEU A 127 9.58 16.37 -17.02
CA LEU A 127 8.68 17.31 -17.70
C LEU A 127 8.04 18.35 -16.77
N VAL A 128 8.26 18.24 -15.47
CA VAL A 128 7.73 19.21 -14.48
C VAL A 128 8.70 20.38 -14.36
N ASP A 129 8.21 21.61 -14.51
CA ASP A 129 8.99 22.82 -14.28
C ASP A 129 9.43 22.89 -12.81
N LYS A 130 10.72 23.08 -12.59
CA LYS A 130 11.33 22.93 -11.27
C LYS A 130 12.01 24.19 -10.81
N ASP A 131 11.64 24.66 -9.63
CA ASP A 131 12.42 25.51 -8.77
C ASP A 131 12.89 24.73 -7.52
N THR A 132 13.65 25.37 -6.67
CA THR A 132 14.19 24.77 -5.42
C THR A 132 13.07 24.22 -4.51
N TYR A 133 11.86 24.74 -4.59
CA TYR A 133 10.74 24.43 -3.71
C TYR A 133 9.68 23.54 -4.34
N THR A 134 9.75 23.32 -5.66
CA THR A 134 8.71 22.60 -6.42
C THR A 134 8.41 21.22 -5.84
N MET A 135 9.45 20.46 -5.49
CA MET A 135 9.26 19.11 -4.96
C MET A 135 8.55 19.12 -3.60
N ASN A 136 8.87 20.07 -2.73
CA ASN A 136 8.21 20.19 -1.42
C ASN A 136 6.75 20.61 -1.57
N LYS A 137 6.47 21.65 -2.38
CA LYS A 137 5.10 22.09 -2.68
C LYS A 137 4.26 20.94 -3.28
N TYR A 138 4.82 20.20 -4.23
CA TYR A 138 4.13 19.09 -4.85
C TYR A 138 3.87 17.95 -3.84
N THR A 139 4.84 17.68 -2.93
CA THR A 139 4.67 16.72 -1.84
C THR A 139 3.52 17.12 -0.93
N ASP A 140 3.47 18.39 -0.51
CA ASP A 140 2.40 18.91 0.37
C ASP A 140 1.02 18.81 -0.31
N GLU A 141 0.94 19.18 -1.60
CA GLU A 141 -0.29 19.01 -2.37
C GLU A 141 -0.71 17.54 -2.49
N MET A 142 0.23 16.65 -2.75
CA MET A 142 -0.03 15.20 -2.79
C MET A 142 -0.53 14.69 -1.44
N ARG A 143 0.09 15.11 -0.34
CA ARG A 143 -0.35 14.74 1.03
C ARG A 143 -1.76 15.22 1.33
N ILE A 144 -2.14 16.42 0.87
CA ILE A 144 -3.50 16.94 1.01
C ILE A 144 -4.49 16.13 0.17
N LYS A 145 -4.20 15.94 -1.13
CA LYS A 145 -5.07 15.25 -2.07
C LYS A 145 -5.22 13.75 -1.77
N MET A 146 -4.14 13.12 -1.30
CA MET A 146 -4.04 11.68 -0.99
C MET A 146 -3.96 11.39 0.51
N ARG A 147 -4.59 12.23 1.34
CA ARG A 147 -4.50 12.19 2.82
C ARG A 147 -4.79 10.81 3.42
N VAL A 148 -5.70 10.04 2.83
CA VAL A 148 -6.02 8.68 3.30
C VAL A 148 -4.82 7.74 3.17
N PHE A 149 -3.86 8.06 2.29
CA PHE A 149 -2.64 7.31 2.02
C PHE A 149 -1.39 8.03 2.54
N GLU A 150 -1.51 8.79 3.63
CA GLU A 150 -0.41 9.54 4.24
C GLU A 150 0.78 8.65 4.62
N TYR A 151 0.51 7.38 4.91
CA TYR A 151 1.53 6.37 5.20
C TYR A 151 2.33 5.93 3.97
N ALA A 152 1.83 6.18 2.75
CA ALA A 152 2.51 5.81 1.52
C ALA A 152 3.71 6.73 1.26
N GLU A 153 4.84 6.15 0.91
CA GLU A 153 6.03 6.89 0.52
C GLU A 153 5.91 7.40 -0.91
N ILE A 154 6.43 8.61 -1.15
CA ILE A 154 6.40 9.26 -2.47
C ILE A 154 7.81 9.19 -3.07
N VAL A 155 7.89 8.69 -4.33
CA VAL A 155 9.12 8.65 -5.12
C VAL A 155 8.92 9.42 -6.41
N TYR A 156 9.77 10.40 -6.66
CA TYR A 156 9.77 11.18 -7.90
C TYR A 156 10.74 10.57 -8.90
N THR A 157 10.24 10.20 -10.09
CA THR A 157 11.00 9.44 -11.09
C THR A 157 10.84 10.02 -12.50
N SER A 158 11.81 9.75 -13.33
CA SER A 158 11.67 9.83 -14.78
C SER A 158 12.03 8.48 -15.38
N ALA A 159 11.03 7.77 -15.86
CA ALA A 159 11.25 6.51 -16.56
C ALA A 159 11.95 6.70 -17.91
N LEU A 160 11.93 7.92 -18.48
CA LEU A 160 12.61 8.26 -19.73
C LEU A 160 14.12 8.43 -19.52
N THR A 161 14.50 9.16 -18.47
CA THR A 161 15.92 9.50 -18.20
C THR A 161 16.59 8.52 -17.23
N GLY A 162 15.85 7.55 -16.66
CA GLY A 162 16.36 6.62 -15.65
C GLY A 162 16.39 7.20 -14.24
N GLN A 163 16.02 8.48 -14.06
CA GLN A 163 16.20 9.17 -12.78
C GLN A 163 15.40 8.52 -11.65
N ARG A 164 16.11 8.11 -10.58
CA ARG A 164 15.57 7.56 -9.33
C ARG A 164 14.68 6.32 -9.47
N ILE A 165 14.81 5.55 -10.55
CA ILE A 165 14.02 4.32 -10.76
C ILE A 165 14.33 3.28 -9.68
N GLN A 166 15.61 3.10 -9.32
CA GLN A 166 16.03 2.16 -8.27
C GLN A 166 15.44 2.51 -6.91
N LYS A 167 15.22 3.79 -6.63
CA LYS A 167 14.62 4.23 -5.35
C LYS A 167 13.23 3.61 -5.11
N ILE A 168 12.52 3.24 -6.17
CA ILE A 168 11.23 2.55 -6.05
C ILE A 168 11.38 1.21 -5.35
N LEU A 169 12.40 0.43 -5.71
CA LEU A 169 12.65 -0.89 -5.10
C LEU A 169 13.11 -0.75 -3.64
N ASP A 170 13.94 0.26 -3.33
CA ASP A 170 14.35 0.54 -1.95
C ASP A 170 13.13 0.85 -1.07
N VAL A 171 12.25 1.74 -1.55
CA VAL A 171 11.04 2.13 -0.81
C VAL A 171 10.06 0.96 -0.71
N ALA A 172 9.90 0.17 -1.79
CA ALA A 172 9.08 -1.03 -1.77
C ALA A 172 9.61 -2.08 -0.77
N GLN A 173 10.94 -2.17 -0.62
CA GLN A 173 11.56 -3.04 0.39
C GLN A 173 11.21 -2.59 1.81
N VAL A 174 11.35 -1.30 2.12
CA VAL A 174 10.96 -0.75 3.43
C VAL A 174 9.48 -1.02 3.73
N ALA A 175 8.61 -0.79 2.74
CA ALA A 175 7.19 -1.09 2.87
C ALA A 175 6.95 -2.60 3.11
N SER A 176 7.67 -3.49 2.41
CA SER A 176 7.56 -4.94 2.56
C SER A 176 8.02 -5.42 3.94
N GLU A 177 9.09 -4.86 4.48
CA GLU A 177 9.57 -5.15 5.83
C GLU A 177 8.53 -4.75 6.88
N ASN A 178 7.95 -3.55 6.76
CA ASN A 178 6.88 -3.11 7.63
C ASN A 178 5.59 -3.92 7.46
N HIS A 179 5.30 -4.36 6.24
CA HIS A 179 4.15 -5.21 5.93
C HIS A 179 4.21 -6.58 6.63
N ARG A 180 5.42 -7.08 6.90
CA ARG A 180 5.69 -8.35 7.57
C ARG A 180 6.09 -8.20 9.05
N LYS A 181 6.15 -6.96 9.53
CA LYS A 181 6.60 -6.65 10.89
C LYS A 181 5.72 -7.33 11.94
N ARG A 182 6.35 -8.09 12.83
CA ARG A 182 5.71 -8.72 13.99
C ARG A 182 6.10 -7.98 15.25
N LEU A 183 5.12 -7.63 16.05
CA LEU A 183 5.30 -6.89 17.29
C LEU A 183 4.88 -7.73 18.49
N THR A 184 5.54 -7.52 19.63
CA THR A 184 5.17 -8.17 20.87
C THR A 184 3.90 -7.53 21.46
N THR A 185 3.13 -8.32 22.17
CA THR A 185 1.94 -7.83 22.87
C THR A 185 2.30 -6.75 23.89
N ALA A 186 3.48 -6.87 24.54
CA ALA A 186 3.96 -5.87 25.49
C ALA A 186 4.17 -4.50 24.84
N THR A 187 4.88 -4.44 23.70
CA THR A 187 5.10 -3.19 22.92
C THR A 187 3.78 -2.55 22.50
N LEU A 188 2.83 -3.37 22.01
CA LEU A 188 1.53 -2.86 21.58
C LEU A 188 0.73 -2.28 22.75
N ASN A 189 0.75 -2.95 23.91
CA ASN A 189 -0.03 -2.49 25.05
C ASN A 189 0.60 -1.28 25.73
N SER A 190 1.93 -1.09 25.70
CA SER A 190 2.54 0.15 26.21
C SER A 190 2.09 1.38 25.39
N VAL A 191 2.01 1.27 24.06
CA VAL A 191 1.49 2.34 23.20
C VAL A 191 0.01 2.64 23.50
N VAL A 192 -0.81 1.59 23.69
CA VAL A 192 -2.24 1.78 24.02
C VAL A 192 -2.41 2.42 25.40
N GLN A 193 -1.63 2.01 26.38
CA GLN A 193 -1.66 2.62 27.72
C GLN A 193 -1.32 4.10 27.66
N GLU A 194 -0.23 4.45 27.01
CA GLU A 194 0.17 5.85 26.82
C GLU A 194 -0.91 6.66 26.09
N ALA A 195 -1.42 6.14 24.95
CA ALA A 195 -2.48 6.78 24.19
C ALA A 195 -3.75 7.02 25.02
N THR A 196 -4.11 6.07 25.92
CA THR A 196 -5.27 6.22 26.81
C THR A 196 -5.06 7.22 27.93
N LEU A 197 -3.83 7.50 28.34
CA LEU A 197 -3.53 8.59 29.29
C LEU A 197 -3.77 9.97 28.64
N TRP A 198 -3.35 10.13 27.39
CA TRP A 198 -3.56 11.40 26.66
C TRP A 198 -5.01 11.63 26.26
N LYS A 199 -5.73 10.58 25.87
CA LYS A 199 -7.13 10.66 25.48
C LYS A 199 -7.89 9.46 26.04
N LEU A 200 -8.66 9.71 27.10
CA LEU A 200 -9.47 8.68 27.74
C LEU A 200 -10.45 8.03 26.76
N PRO A 201 -10.71 6.70 26.93
CA PRO A 201 -11.74 6.02 26.17
C PRO A 201 -13.09 6.71 26.30
N PRO A 202 -13.88 6.77 25.22
CA PRO A 202 -15.17 7.47 25.22
C PRO A 202 -16.16 6.85 26.18
N SER A 203 -17.10 7.65 26.65
CA SER A 203 -18.25 7.17 27.43
C SER A 203 -19.56 7.51 26.71
N ARG A 204 -20.55 6.63 26.79
CA ARG A 204 -21.89 6.81 26.24
C ARG A 204 -22.92 6.21 27.20
N ASN A 205 -23.97 6.98 27.55
CA ASN A 205 -25.04 6.53 28.44
C ASN A 205 -24.49 5.96 29.76
N SER A 206 -23.63 6.72 30.46
CA SER A 206 -22.97 6.34 31.71
C SER A 206 -22.07 5.09 31.65
N ARG A 207 -21.90 4.48 30.46
CA ARG A 207 -20.97 3.38 30.25
C ARG A 207 -19.66 3.89 29.71
N LYS A 208 -18.55 3.65 30.42
CA LYS A 208 -17.19 4.00 29.98
C LYS A 208 -16.64 2.90 29.08
N GLY A 209 -16.04 3.29 27.96
CA GLY A 209 -15.23 2.42 27.12
C GLY A 209 -14.04 1.90 27.93
N LYS A 210 -13.70 0.61 27.79
CA LYS A 210 -12.52 0.00 28.39
C LYS A 210 -11.80 -0.84 27.35
N ILE A 211 -10.52 -0.55 27.14
CA ILE A 211 -9.62 -1.38 26.36
C ILE A 211 -8.92 -2.31 27.33
N TYR A 212 -9.03 -3.62 27.12
CA TYR A 212 -8.38 -4.61 27.96
C TYR A 212 -6.95 -4.84 27.52
N TYR A 213 -6.76 -5.10 26.23
CA TYR A 213 -5.46 -5.27 25.61
C TYR A 213 -5.55 -5.19 24.09
N LEU A 214 -4.40 -5.06 23.46
CA LEU A 214 -4.18 -5.08 22.02
C LEU A 214 -3.25 -6.24 21.66
N THR A 215 -3.56 -6.97 20.60
CA THR A 215 -2.68 -8.01 20.04
C THR A 215 -2.62 -7.92 18.54
N GLN A 216 -1.52 -8.41 17.93
CA GLN A 216 -1.39 -8.54 16.50
C GLN A 216 -1.87 -9.92 16.06
N ALA A 217 -2.98 -9.96 15.31
CA ALA A 217 -3.58 -11.20 14.81
C ALA A 217 -2.88 -11.73 13.55
N SER A 218 -2.48 -10.83 12.65
CA SER A 218 -1.79 -11.23 11.42
C SER A 218 -0.77 -10.19 10.97
N ILE A 219 0.07 -10.59 10.03
CA ILE A 219 0.90 -9.76 9.17
C ILE A 219 0.33 -9.83 7.75
N ARG A 220 0.71 -8.90 6.86
CA ARG A 220 0.35 -8.87 5.43
C ARG A 220 -1.15 -8.75 5.15
N PRO A 221 -1.77 -7.62 5.51
CA PRO A 221 -1.24 -6.46 6.22
C PRO A 221 -1.23 -6.67 7.74
N PRO A 222 -0.44 -5.87 8.50
CA PRO A 222 -0.48 -5.87 9.96
C PRO A 222 -1.90 -5.62 10.45
N THR A 223 -2.46 -6.61 11.17
CA THR A 223 -3.82 -6.57 11.66
C THR A 223 -3.81 -6.67 13.18
N PHE A 224 -4.40 -5.68 13.82
CA PHE A 224 -4.43 -5.55 15.27
C PHE A 224 -5.85 -5.71 15.79
N VAL A 225 -5.99 -6.43 16.89
CA VAL A 225 -7.29 -6.67 17.55
C VAL A 225 -7.30 -6.00 18.91
N PHE A 226 -8.10 -4.96 19.05
CA PHE A 226 -8.45 -4.36 20.32
C PHE A 226 -9.53 -5.19 21.01
N PHE A 227 -9.21 -5.74 22.16
CA PHE A 227 -10.20 -6.37 23.01
C PHE A 227 -10.75 -5.32 24.00
N VAL A 228 -12.06 -5.09 23.89
CA VAL A 228 -12.76 -4.00 24.58
C VAL A 228 -14.02 -4.53 25.28
N ASN A 229 -14.58 -3.74 26.19
CA ASN A 229 -15.85 -4.10 26.85
C ASN A 229 -17.04 -4.09 25.85
N ASP A 230 -17.16 -3.05 25.02
CA ASP A 230 -18.18 -2.91 23.98
C ASP A 230 -17.62 -2.09 22.80
N PRO A 231 -17.49 -2.68 21.58
CA PRO A 231 -17.01 -1.98 20.39
C PRO A 231 -17.84 -0.76 19.99
N LYS A 232 -19.12 -0.73 20.33
CA LYS A 232 -20.04 0.38 20.01
C LYS A 232 -19.72 1.66 20.79
N LEU A 233 -18.97 1.57 21.88
CA LEU A 233 -18.52 2.72 22.64
C LEU A 233 -17.34 3.47 21.96
N PHE A 234 -16.68 2.86 20.98
CA PHE A 234 -15.51 3.43 20.31
C PHE A 234 -15.90 3.95 18.91
N PRO A 235 -16.25 5.25 18.81
CA PRO A 235 -16.60 5.86 17.53
C PRO A 235 -15.39 5.92 16.59
N GLU A 236 -15.65 6.12 15.32
CA GLU A 236 -14.62 6.16 14.27
C GLU A 236 -13.51 7.19 14.55
N THR A 237 -13.87 8.32 15.14
CA THR A 237 -12.91 9.36 15.54
C THR A 237 -11.89 8.87 16.58
N TYR A 238 -12.32 8.01 17.51
CA TYR A 238 -11.43 7.41 18.49
C TYR A 238 -10.58 6.27 17.89
N ARG A 239 -11.17 5.50 16.97
CA ARG A 239 -10.45 4.45 16.23
C ARG A 239 -9.33 5.03 15.40
N ARG A 240 -9.58 6.14 14.67
CA ARG A 240 -8.55 6.88 13.93
C ARG A 240 -7.49 7.48 14.82
N TYR A 241 -7.86 7.95 16.01
CA TYR A 241 -6.89 8.40 17.01
C TYR A 241 -5.94 7.26 17.40
N MET A 242 -6.46 6.07 17.72
CA MET A 242 -5.63 4.91 18.04
C MET A 242 -4.76 4.45 16.88
N GLU A 243 -5.27 4.48 15.65
CA GLU A 243 -4.48 4.20 14.46
C GLU A 243 -3.30 5.17 14.34
N ARG A 244 -3.55 6.45 14.50
CA ARG A 244 -2.50 7.47 14.46
C ARG A 244 -1.47 7.24 15.55
N GLN A 245 -1.87 6.92 16.79
CA GLN A 245 -0.94 6.64 17.87
C GLN A 245 -0.06 5.40 17.59
N LEU A 246 -0.60 4.36 17.00
CA LEU A 246 0.18 3.20 16.55
C LEU A 246 1.18 3.59 15.46
N ARG A 247 0.79 4.45 14.50
CA ARG A 247 1.68 4.90 13.42
C ARG A 247 2.79 5.82 13.94
N GLU A 248 2.47 6.75 14.84
CA GLU A 248 3.44 7.69 15.43
C GLU A 248 4.51 6.98 16.28
N ASN A 249 4.11 5.98 17.07
CA ASN A 249 5.02 5.30 18.00
C ASN A 249 5.76 4.10 17.40
N ILE A 250 5.19 3.42 16.38
CA ILE A 250 5.74 2.18 15.84
C ILE A 250 6.24 2.34 14.40
N GLY A 251 5.64 3.26 13.65
CA GLY A 251 5.85 3.43 12.21
C GLY A 251 4.83 2.59 11.41
N PHE A 252 5.18 2.10 10.30
CA PHE A 252 4.53 1.37 9.21
C PHE A 252 4.55 2.18 7.91
N PRO A 253 5.70 2.75 7.51
CA PRO A 253 5.80 3.47 6.24
C PRO A 253 5.44 2.51 5.08
N GLY A 254 4.70 3.03 4.12
CA GLY A 254 4.26 2.29 2.94
C GLY A 254 3.23 1.19 3.19
N THR A 255 2.74 1.01 4.44
CA THR A 255 1.92 -0.16 4.79
C THR A 255 0.61 0.24 5.44
N PRO A 256 -0.54 -0.25 4.93
CA PRO A 256 -1.82 -0.13 5.62
C PRO A 256 -1.83 -1.00 6.89
N ILE A 257 -2.54 -0.54 7.92
CA ILE A 257 -2.80 -1.35 9.10
C ILE A 257 -4.30 -1.55 9.26
N ARG A 258 -4.72 -2.71 9.75
CA ARG A 258 -6.12 -3.03 10.03
C ARG A 258 -6.36 -3.08 11.52
N LEU A 259 -7.38 -2.35 11.99
CA LEU A 259 -7.78 -2.33 13.39
C LEU A 259 -9.15 -2.99 13.55
N LEU A 260 -9.19 -4.10 14.26
CA LEU A 260 -10.41 -4.82 14.60
C LEU A 260 -10.75 -4.56 16.07
N TRP A 261 -12.02 -4.39 16.36
CA TRP A 261 -12.53 -4.11 17.70
C TRP A 261 -13.46 -5.24 18.12
N ARG A 262 -13.08 -6.01 19.14
CA ARG A 262 -13.84 -7.17 19.64
C ARG A 262 -14.31 -6.96 21.07
N GLY A 263 -15.60 -7.22 21.33
CA GLY A 263 -16.19 -7.22 22.67
C GLY A 263 -15.95 -8.54 23.39
N LYS A 264 -16.03 -8.49 24.73
CA LYS A 264 -15.98 -9.69 25.57
C LYS A 264 -17.17 -10.59 25.22
N GLY A 265 -16.95 -11.79 24.69
CA GLY A 265 -17.98 -12.77 24.32
C GLY A 265 -18.23 -12.96 22.81
N ALA A 266 -17.45 -12.32 21.94
CA ALA A 266 -17.55 -12.51 20.48
C ALA A 266 -17.02 -13.86 19.97
N ASP A 267 -16.50 -14.72 20.83
CA ASP A 267 -15.94 -16.04 20.51
C ASP A 267 -16.95 -17.21 20.65
N LYS A 268 -18.26 -16.93 20.59
CA LYS A 268 -19.20 -18.02 20.32
C LYS A 268 -19.24 -18.21 18.83
N GLY A 269 -18.40 -19.10 18.32
CA GLY A 269 -18.49 -19.64 16.96
C GLY A 269 -19.93 -20.06 16.64
N PRO A 270 -20.29 -20.22 15.35
CA PRO A 270 -21.65 -20.62 14.97
C PRO A 270 -22.02 -21.87 15.73
N LYS A 271 -23.14 -21.79 16.49
CA LYS A 271 -23.73 -22.98 17.13
C LYS A 271 -24.03 -23.96 16.00
N GLY A 272 -23.35 -25.10 16.03
CA GLY A 272 -23.71 -26.21 15.16
C GLY A 272 -25.22 -26.51 15.23
N PRO A 273 -25.82 -27.08 14.16
CA PRO A 273 -27.21 -27.40 14.15
C PRO A 273 -27.51 -28.30 15.33
N LYS A 274 -28.55 -27.93 16.10
CA LYS A 274 -29.09 -28.80 17.13
C LYS A 274 -29.68 -30.03 16.42
N ALA A 275 -29.23 -31.20 16.83
CA ALA A 275 -29.77 -32.48 16.45
C ALA A 275 -31.25 -32.60 16.85
#